data_724f7f4aca9cdb90a1753b029720e92a
#
_entry.id   724f7f4aca9cdb90a1753b029720e92a
#
_cell.length_a   1.000
_cell.length_b   1.000
_cell.length_c   1.000
_cell.angle_alpha   90.00
_cell.angle_beta   90.00
_cell.angle_gamma   90.00
#
_symmetry.space_group_name_H-M   'P 1'
#
loop_
_entity.id
_entity.type
_entity.pdbx_description
1 polymer ?
#
loop_
_entity_poly.entity_id
_entity_poly.type
_entity_poly.pdbx_seq_one_letter_code
_entity_poly.pdbx_strand_id
1 'polypeptide(L)'
;MQAKIIFVTLGVDDLERSVAFYRDGLGWQTEGIVARELHDEITGADGTIALFVLETGLLLALYERLNLAKDADVPPGPQSSTEFSLGVPAHSRDEVDRLLAQAATAGGTITAPAHVRPWGIYSGYFADPDGHLWEIVWNPNS
;
A
#
# COMPACT_ATOMS: atom_id res chain seq x y z
N MET A 1 19.52 -17.75 -0.98
CA MET A 1 18.59 -16.68 -0.54
C MET A 1 17.31 -17.31 0.01
N GLN A 2 16.89 -16.94 1.21
CA GLN A 2 15.62 -17.42 1.76
C GLN A 2 14.45 -16.74 1.05
N ALA A 3 13.40 -17.51 0.76
CA ALA A 3 12.19 -16.99 0.13
C ALA A 3 11.33 -16.26 1.18
N LYS A 4 11.76 -15.06 1.57
CA LYS A 4 11.19 -14.32 2.70
C LYS A 4 11.21 -12.81 2.41
N ILE A 5 10.04 -12.20 2.48
CA ILE A 5 9.88 -10.76 2.35
C ILE A 5 9.52 -10.21 3.73
N ILE A 6 10.24 -9.20 4.20
CA ILE A 6 10.01 -8.61 5.52
C ILE A 6 9.39 -7.21 5.45
N PHE A 7 9.53 -6.53 4.33
CA PHE A 7 8.83 -5.25 4.13
C PHE A 7 8.58 -4.99 2.65
N VAL A 8 7.59 -4.14 2.40
CA VAL A 8 7.25 -3.60 1.08
C VAL A 8 7.31 -2.08 1.20
N THR A 9 8.02 -1.43 0.29
CA THR A 9 8.09 0.03 0.25
C THR A 9 7.29 0.53 -0.95
N LEU A 10 6.36 1.44 -0.70
CA LEU A 10 5.59 2.11 -1.74
C LEU A 10 6.14 3.52 -1.94
N GLY A 11 6.49 3.84 -3.19
CA GLY A 11 6.87 5.20 -3.56
C GLY A 11 5.63 6.08 -3.65
N VAL A 12 5.63 7.20 -2.94
CA VAL A 12 4.48 8.12 -2.87
C VAL A 12 4.91 9.53 -3.23
N ASP A 13 3.99 10.34 -3.74
CA ASP A 13 4.30 11.72 -4.10
C ASP A 13 4.12 12.68 -2.93
N ASP A 14 3.16 12.42 -2.04
CA ASP A 14 2.85 13.22 -0.87
C ASP A 14 2.74 12.30 0.35
N LEU A 15 3.78 12.27 1.16
CA LEU A 15 3.87 11.35 2.29
C LEU A 15 2.76 11.61 3.33
N GLU A 16 2.45 12.87 3.60
CA GLU A 16 1.40 13.23 4.57
C GLU A 16 0.02 12.75 4.09
N ARG A 17 -0.30 12.96 2.81
CA ARG A 17 -1.53 12.48 2.21
C ARG A 17 -1.62 10.96 2.27
N SER A 18 -0.53 10.28 1.96
CA SER A 18 -0.48 8.83 1.96
C SER A 18 -0.66 8.26 3.37
N VAL A 19 0.01 8.84 4.36
CA VAL A 19 -0.18 8.45 5.77
C VAL A 19 -1.63 8.64 6.20
N ALA A 20 -2.24 9.77 5.85
CA ALA A 20 -3.64 10.02 6.18
C ALA A 20 -4.57 8.96 5.59
N PHE A 21 -4.31 8.54 4.35
CA PHE A 21 -5.11 7.49 3.71
C PHE A 21 -5.05 6.18 4.52
N TYR A 22 -3.86 5.68 4.80
CA TYR A 22 -3.70 4.37 5.47
C TYR A 22 -4.02 4.42 6.96
N ARG A 23 -3.61 5.48 7.67
CA ARG A 23 -3.85 5.62 9.10
C ARG A 23 -5.28 6.05 9.41
N ASP A 24 -5.70 7.19 8.86
CA ASP A 24 -6.99 7.79 9.20
C ASP A 24 -8.12 7.15 8.37
N GLY A 25 -7.86 6.84 7.11
CA GLY A 25 -8.84 6.25 6.20
C GLY A 25 -9.06 4.77 6.44
N LEU A 26 -8.00 3.97 6.47
CA LEU A 26 -8.10 2.52 6.64
C LEU A 26 -8.00 2.08 8.10
N GLY A 27 -7.58 2.95 9.00
CA GLY A 27 -7.45 2.62 10.41
C GLY A 27 -6.19 1.81 10.74
N TRP A 28 -5.18 1.82 9.89
CA TRP A 28 -3.95 1.09 10.14
C TRP A 28 -3.03 1.88 11.07
N GLN A 29 -2.30 1.16 11.91
CA GLN A 29 -1.48 1.77 12.95
C GLN A 29 -0.09 2.13 12.45
N THR A 30 0.36 3.31 12.82
CA THR A 30 1.71 3.81 12.54
C THR A 30 2.08 4.85 13.59
N GLU A 31 3.37 5.03 13.81
CA GLU A 31 3.88 6.16 14.60
C GLU A 31 3.90 7.46 13.79
N GLY A 32 3.50 7.42 12.52
CA GLY A 32 3.50 8.55 11.62
C GLY A 32 4.84 8.71 10.91
N ILE A 33 5.10 9.91 10.45
CA ILE A 33 6.31 10.24 9.71
C ILE A 33 7.47 10.40 10.68
N VAL A 34 8.54 9.64 10.46
CA VAL A 34 9.73 9.61 11.32
C VAL A 34 11.00 9.84 10.51
N ALA A 35 12.13 9.97 11.20
CA ALA A 35 13.47 10.08 10.63
C ALA A 35 13.64 11.29 9.70
N ARG A 36 12.92 12.38 9.96
CA ARG A 36 13.03 13.63 9.19
C ARG A 36 14.42 14.24 9.23
N GLU A 37 15.17 13.96 10.29
CA GLU A 37 16.54 14.47 10.50
C GLU A 37 17.61 13.65 9.79
N LEU A 38 17.27 12.47 9.28
CA LEU A 38 18.26 11.59 8.64
C LEU A 38 18.41 11.91 7.16
N HIS A 39 19.65 11.84 6.69
CA HIS A 39 19.99 12.09 5.29
C HIS A 39 21.18 11.21 4.90
N ASP A 40 21.09 10.55 3.74
CA ASP A 40 22.18 9.74 3.21
C ASP A 40 23.07 10.59 2.29
N GLU A 41 24.28 10.84 2.74
CA GLU A 41 25.23 11.66 1.97
C GLU A 41 25.72 10.97 0.68
N ILE A 42 25.63 9.65 0.61
CA ILE A 42 26.07 8.89 -0.56
C ILE A 42 25.01 8.94 -1.66
N THR A 43 23.75 8.67 -1.31
CA THR A 43 22.65 8.60 -2.28
C THR A 43 21.95 9.94 -2.49
N GLY A 44 22.02 10.83 -1.51
CA GLY A 44 21.26 12.07 -1.48
C GLY A 44 19.81 11.89 -1.06
N ALA A 45 19.42 10.68 -0.64
CA ALA A 45 18.08 10.41 -0.18
C ALA A 45 17.88 10.89 1.26
N ASP A 46 16.69 11.46 1.53
CA ASP A 46 16.28 11.75 2.90
C ASP A 46 15.74 10.49 3.57
N GLY A 47 15.88 10.43 4.90
CA GLY A 47 15.40 9.28 5.67
C GLY A 47 13.93 9.35 6.07
N THR A 48 13.24 10.43 5.72
CA THR A 48 11.84 10.66 6.09
C THR A 48 10.94 9.56 5.56
N ILE A 49 10.27 8.84 6.46
CA ILE A 49 9.54 7.63 6.12
C ILE A 49 8.36 7.43 7.09
N ALA A 50 7.35 6.68 6.66
CA ALA A 50 6.31 6.19 7.55
C ALA A 50 6.26 4.66 7.47
N LEU A 51 6.16 4.00 8.62
CA LEU A 51 6.14 2.55 8.72
C LEU A 51 4.85 2.09 9.38
N PHE A 52 4.24 1.07 8.79
CA PHE A 52 3.06 0.38 9.33
C PHE A 52 3.46 -1.05 9.62
N VAL A 53 3.26 -1.50 10.86
CA VAL A 53 3.45 -2.90 11.22
C VAL A 53 2.12 -3.61 10.99
N LEU A 54 2.07 -4.45 9.97
CA LEU A 54 0.85 -5.18 9.61
C LEU A 54 0.65 -6.38 10.55
N GLU A 55 -0.59 -6.88 10.62
CA GLU A 55 -0.94 -7.99 11.53
C GLU A 55 -0.13 -9.26 11.26
N THR A 56 0.31 -9.46 10.04
CA THR A 56 1.16 -10.60 9.66
C THR A 56 2.62 -10.45 10.10
N GLY A 57 3.00 -9.28 10.60
CA GLY A 57 4.39 -8.93 10.90
C GLY A 57 5.14 -8.30 9.74
N LEU A 58 4.57 -8.29 8.53
CA LEU A 58 5.14 -7.59 7.39
C LEU A 58 5.09 -6.09 7.66
N LEU A 59 6.15 -5.37 7.28
CA LEU A 59 6.16 -3.91 7.33
C LEU A 59 5.72 -3.34 5.99
N LEU A 60 4.84 -2.35 6.04
CA LEU A 60 4.53 -1.51 4.89
C LEU A 60 5.20 -0.15 5.12
N ALA A 61 6.10 0.23 4.23
CA ALA A 61 6.79 1.51 4.28
C ALA A 61 6.24 2.45 3.22
N LEU A 62 6.01 3.69 3.59
CA LEU A 62 5.69 4.77 2.66
C LEU A 62 6.89 5.69 2.57
N TYR A 63 7.41 5.91 1.38
CA TYR A 63 8.63 6.66 1.14
C TYR A 63 8.44 7.55 -0.08
N GLU A 64 8.94 8.77 -0.04
CA GLU A 64 8.79 9.64 -1.19
C GLU A 64 9.44 9.03 -2.43
N ARG A 65 8.73 9.06 -3.55
CA ARG A 65 9.15 8.43 -4.82
C ARG A 65 10.55 8.85 -5.24
N LEU A 66 10.86 10.14 -5.12
CA LEU A 66 12.19 10.66 -5.49
C LEU A 66 13.28 10.16 -4.55
N ASN A 67 12.98 10.05 -3.25
CA ASN A 67 13.93 9.50 -2.29
C ASN A 67 14.16 8.01 -2.51
N LEU A 68 13.12 7.26 -2.82
CA LEU A 68 13.24 5.84 -3.14
C LEU A 68 14.14 5.64 -4.36
N ALA A 69 13.95 6.44 -5.41
CA ALA A 69 14.79 6.37 -6.61
C ALA A 69 16.24 6.67 -6.31
N LYS A 70 16.50 7.70 -5.50
CA LYS A 70 17.86 8.05 -5.07
C LYS A 70 18.50 6.94 -4.25
N ASP A 71 17.75 6.40 -3.29
CA ASP A 71 18.24 5.34 -2.41
C ASP A 71 18.59 4.07 -3.17
N ALA A 72 17.80 3.72 -4.17
CA ALA A 72 17.99 2.54 -5.00
C ALA A 72 18.93 2.78 -6.18
N ASP A 73 19.39 4.01 -6.39
CA ASP A 73 20.24 4.42 -7.52
C ASP A 73 19.62 4.05 -8.88
N VAL A 74 18.36 4.45 -9.05
CA VAL A 74 17.64 4.28 -10.32
C VAL A 74 17.02 5.62 -10.73
N PRO A 75 16.79 5.85 -12.04
CA PRO A 75 16.10 7.06 -12.47
C PRO A 75 14.68 7.10 -11.90
N PRO A 76 14.19 8.25 -11.46
CA PRO A 76 12.78 8.37 -11.08
C PRO A 76 11.91 8.19 -12.33
N GLY A 77 10.82 7.45 -12.17
CA GLY A 77 9.86 7.21 -13.24
C GLY A 77 8.47 7.70 -12.86
N PRO A 78 7.55 7.73 -13.84
CA PRO A 78 6.17 8.06 -13.56
C PRO A 78 5.51 6.95 -12.75
N GLN A 79 4.42 7.31 -12.09
CA GLN A 79 3.56 6.36 -11.42
C GLN A 79 3.09 5.27 -12.40
N SER A 80 3.14 4.01 -11.96
CA SER A 80 2.59 2.88 -12.71
C SER A 80 1.90 1.92 -11.74
N SER A 81 0.71 1.47 -12.11
CA SER A 81 -0.12 0.58 -11.28
C SER A 81 -0.33 -0.80 -11.90
N THR A 82 0.40 -1.13 -12.98
CA THR A 82 0.12 -2.35 -13.74
C THR A 82 1.09 -3.50 -13.48
N GLU A 83 2.06 -3.33 -12.58
CA GLU A 83 3.14 -4.29 -12.41
C GLU A 83 2.93 -5.23 -11.22
N PHE A 84 2.21 -4.81 -10.20
CA PHE A 84 1.90 -5.65 -9.06
C PHE A 84 0.66 -5.14 -8.33
N SER A 85 0.10 -6.00 -7.48
CA SER A 85 -0.95 -5.61 -6.54
C SER A 85 -0.69 -6.26 -5.19
N LEU A 86 -1.26 -5.69 -4.15
CA LEU A 86 -1.20 -6.23 -2.80
C LEU A 86 -2.60 -6.72 -2.41
N GLY A 87 -2.67 -7.85 -1.71
CA GLY A 87 -3.94 -8.45 -1.35
C GLY A 87 -4.25 -8.36 0.14
N VAL A 88 -5.49 -8.02 0.46
CA VAL A 88 -6.02 -8.00 1.83
C VAL A 88 -7.14 -9.04 1.90
N PRO A 89 -7.07 -9.99 2.86
CA PRO A 89 -8.12 -10.98 3.00
C PRO A 89 -9.37 -10.40 3.64
N ALA A 90 -10.51 -10.94 3.25
CA ALA A 90 -11.79 -10.68 3.89
C ALA A 90 -12.44 -12.03 4.26
N HIS A 91 -13.36 -12.03 5.24
CA HIS A 91 -13.97 -13.23 5.77
C HIS A 91 -15.32 -13.56 5.12
N SER A 92 -15.83 -12.66 4.27
CA SER A 92 -17.13 -12.82 3.59
C SER A 92 -17.22 -11.87 2.40
N ARG A 93 -18.22 -12.09 1.53
CA ARG A 93 -18.54 -11.15 0.45
C ARG A 93 -18.95 -9.79 0.98
N ASP A 94 -19.76 -9.77 2.02
CA ASP A 94 -20.19 -8.50 2.65
C ASP A 94 -19.00 -7.71 3.17
N GLU A 95 -18.01 -8.39 3.73
CA GLU A 95 -16.79 -7.72 4.19
C GLU A 95 -15.98 -7.13 3.04
N VAL A 96 -15.88 -7.86 1.91
CA VAL A 96 -15.23 -7.30 0.70
C VAL A 96 -15.90 -5.99 0.30
N ASP A 97 -17.22 -5.99 0.20
CA ASP A 97 -17.97 -4.79 -0.20
C ASP A 97 -17.76 -3.64 0.80
N ARG A 98 -17.78 -3.94 2.09
CA ARG A 98 -17.59 -2.96 3.15
C ARG A 98 -16.19 -2.35 3.12
N LEU A 99 -15.16 -3.18 2.93
CA LEU A 99 -13.77 -2.72 2.90
C LEU A 99 -13.48 -1.89 1.65
N LEU A 100 -14.06 -2.25 0.50
CA LEU A 100 -13.95 -1.43 -0.71
C LEU A 100 -14.62 -0.06 -0.51
N ALA A 101 -15.80 -0.03 0.14
CA ALA A 101 -16.48 1.24 0.45
C ALA A 101 -15.64 2.09 1.41
N GLN A 102 -15.01 1.48 2.39
CA GLN A 102 -14.09 2.18 3.31
C GLN A 102 -12.92 2.80 2.55
N ALA A 103 -12.31 2.07 1.64
CA ALA A 103 -11.19 2.57 0.83
C ALA A 103 -11.62 3.76 -0.02
N ALA A 104 -12.81 3.71 -0.61
CA ALA A 104 -13.36 4.82 -1.40
C ALA A 104 -13.58 6.05 -0.53
N THR A 105 -14.16 5.89 0.66
CA THR A 105 -14.38 6.99 1.61
C THR A 105 -13.06 7.59 2.09
N ALA A 106 -12.02 6.76 2.21
CA ALA A 106 -10.68 7.20 2.63
C ALA A 106 -9.93 8.02 1.57
N GLY A 107 -10.41 8.06 0.34
CA GLY A 107 -9.78 8.79 -0.77
C GLY A 107 -9.20 7.90 -1.85
N GLY A 108 -9.40 6.59 -1.76
CA GLY A 108 -9.02 5.65 -2.82
C GLY A 108 -10.02 5.65 -3.97
N THR A 109 -9.63 5.01 -5.05
CA THR A 109 -10.46 4.86 -6.24
C THR A 109 -10.78 3.39 -6.45
N ILE A 110 -12.05 3.03 -6.60
CA ILE A 110 -12.42 1.67 -6.96
C ILE A 110 -12.11 1.48 -8.45
N THR A 111 -11.12 0.64 -8.75
CA THR A 111 -10.72 0.36 -10.13
C THR A 111 -11.52 -0.80 -10.73
N ALA A 112 -11.88 -1.78 -9.90
CA ALA A 112 -12.71 -2.90 -10.31
C ALA A 112 -13.70 -3.22 -9.20
N PRO A 113 -15.01 -3.02 -9.42
CA PRO A 113 -16.02 -3.44 -8.44
C PRO A 113 -15.91 -4.92 -8.14
N ALA A 114 -16.30 -5.31 -6.92
CA ALA A 114 -16.24 -6.69 -6.51
C ALA A 114 -17.21 -7.54 -7.35
N HIS A 115 -16.76 -8.73 -7.74
CA HIS A 115 -17.60 -9.71 -8.43
C HIS A 115 -17.04 -11.11 -8.19
N VAL A 116 -17.82 -12.12 -8.56
CA VAL A 116 -17.40 -13.52 -8.46
C VAL A 116 -16.40 -13.81 -9.57
N ARG A 117 -15.22 -14.24 -9.19
CA ARG A 117 -14.13 -14.60 -10.09
C ARG A 117 -14.02 -16.13 -10.19
N PRO A 118 -13.13 -16.66 -11.04
CA PRO A 118 -12.92 -18.11 -11.10
C PRO A 118 -12.70 -18.74 -9.71
N TRP A 119 -13.11 -19.99 -9.55
CA TRP A 119 -13.03 -20.75 -8.31
C TRP A 119 -13.90 -20.21 -7.15
N GLY A 120 -14.89 -19.37 -7.46
CA GLY A 120 -15.79 -18.81 -6.46
C GLY A 120 -15.20 -17.70 -5.61
N ILE A 121 -13.99 -17.27 -5.92
CA ILE A 121 -13.36 -16.12 -5.26
C ILE A 121 -14.21 -14.88 -5.53
N TYR A 122 -14.43 -14.07 -4.48
CA TYR A 122 -15.12 -12.80 -4.60
C TYR A 122 -14.14 -11.68 -4.23
N SER A 123 -13.85 -10.81 -5.16
CA SER A 123 -12.87 -9.74 -4.94
C SER A 123 -13.14 -8.51 -5.78
N GLY A 124 -12.59 -7.41 -5.32
CA GLY A 124 -12.53 -6.15 -6.06
C GLY A 124 -11.21 -5.45 -5.80
N TYR A 125 -10.94 -4.40 -6.55
CA TYR A 125 -9.70 -3.66 -6.48
C TYR A 125 -9.95 -2.19 -6.17
N PHE A 126 -9.04 -1.59 -5.41
CA PHE A 126 -8.95 -0.14 -5.29
C PHE A 126 -7.52 0.30 -5.54
N ALA A 127 -7.36 1.55 -5.94
CA ALA A 127 -6.08 2.23 -5.99
C ALA A 127 -5.98 3.20 -4.81
N ASP A 128 -4.80 3.28 -4.19
CA ASP A 128 -4.53 4.31 -3.19
C ASP A 128 -4.35 5.68 -3.88
N PRO A 129 -4.12 6.79 -3.14
CA PRO A 129 -3.97 8.11 -3.75
C PRO A 129 -2.84 8.21 -4.78
N ASP A 130 -1.87 7.32 -4.75
CA ASP A 130 -0.75 7.27 -5.70
C ASP A 130 -0.95 6.22 -6.80
N GLY A 131 -2.09 5.54 -6.83
CA GLY A 131 -2.41 4.57 -7.86
C GLY A 131 -1.92 3.15 -7.58
N HIS A 132 -1.41 2.87 -6.39
CA HIS A 132 -1.02 1.51 -6.04
C HIS A 132 -2.27 0.64 -5.91
N LEU A 133 -2.23 -0.53 -6.54
CA LEU A 133 -3.38 -1.44 -6.57
C LEU A 133 -3.42 -2.36 -5.35
N TRP A 134 -4.63 -2.46 -4.79
CA TRP A 134 -4.96 -3.36 -3.70
C TRP A 134 -6.17 -4.20 -4.10
N GLU A 135 -6.10 -5.49 -3.83
CA GLU A 135 -7.22 -6.42 -4.01
C GLU A 135 -7.77 -6.80 -2.64
N ILE A 136 -9.09 -6.66 -2.46
CA ILE A 136 -9.79 -7.18 -1.28
C ILE A 136 -10.42 -8.49 -1.69
N VAL A 137 -10.06 -9.58 -1.01
CA VAL A 137 -10.34 -10.96 -1.48
C VAL A 137 -11.03 -11.78 -0.41
N TRP A 138 -12.16 -12.36 -0.76
CA TRP A 138 -12.71 -13.48 0.00
C TRP A 138 -12.57 -14.76 -0.84
N ASN A 139 -11.89 -15.73 -0.27
CA ASN A 139 -11.69 -17.02 -0.90
C ASN A 139 -12.46 -18.09 -0.08
N PRO A 140 -13.58 -18.65 -0.61
CA PRO A 140 -14.34 -19.65 0.13
C PRO A 140 -13.59 -20.96 0.35
N ASN A 141 -12.44 -21.14 -0.33
CA ASN A 141 -11.66 -22.38 -0.27
C ASN A 141 -10.52 -22.30 0.76
N SER A 142 -10.34 -21.18 1.44
CA SER A 142 -9.25 -21.02 2.40
C SER A 142 -9.70 -20.73 3.81
#